data_fd931ea46c005cbb6606932735131490
#
_entry.id   fd931ea46c005cbb6606932735131490
#
_cell.length_a   1.000
_cell.length_b   1.000
_cell.length_c   1.000
_cell.angle_alpha   90.00
_cell.angle_beta   90.00
_cell.angle_gamma   90.00
#
_symmetry.space_group_name_H-M   'P 1'
#
loop_
_entity.id
_entity.type
_entity.pdbx_description
1 polymer ?
#
loop_
_entity_poly.entity_id
_entity_poly.type
_entity_poly.pdbx_seq_one_letter_code
_entity_poly.pdbx_strand_id
1 'polypeptide(L)'
;MKDELESIDAAGAVLLWRASEYYPERRAQIDDTPACITARGNLHLLTQPMIAIVGARNASINAQRHVHNIASELGKHGYIIVSGMACGIDAEAHCRALDTGTIGVIAGGIDIVCRPENADLFEEVASRGLLLAEMPPATKPTPKHFSIRNRVIASLAVGVVVAEAAHRSGSLITAREAATRGSDVMAVPGSLLDPRSDGCKQLIHHGATLLQNEADVIECVSRQPAVRIPPEQFEWTDSMRQTIDQTAVGRCAKN
;
A
#
# COMPACT_ATOMS: atom_id res chain seq x y z
N MET A 1 20.19 -7.15 -18.96
CA MET A 1 18.87 -7.11 -19.65
C MET A 1 18.39 -8.49 -20.08
N LYS A 2 19.16 -9.28 -20.87
CA LYS A 2 18.75 -10.64 -21.25
C LYS A 2 18.61 -11.57 -20.03
N ASP A 3 19.60 -11.60 -19.18
CA ASP A 3 19.62 -12.40 -17.94
C ASP A 3 18.51 -11.96 -16.95
N GLU A 4 18.13 -10.68 -16.96
CA GLU A 4 17.06 -10.14 -16.13
C GLU A 4 15.68 -10.59 -16.60
N LEU A 5 15.44 -10.57 -17.92
CA LEU A 5 14.21 -11.08 -18.50
C LEU A 5 14.05 -12.59 -18.28
N GLU A 6 15.13 -13.35 -18.40
CA GLU A 6 15.15 -14.79 -18.08
C GLU A 6 14.83 -15.03 -16.59
N SER A 7 15.30 -14.18 -15.69
CA SER A 7 14.99 -14.27 -14.25
C SER A 7 13.54 -13.92 -13.93
N ILE A 8 12.95 -12.95 -14.64
CA ILE A 8 11.52 -12.60 -14.52
C ILE A 8 10.65 -13.76 -14.98
N ASP A 9 10.97 -14.34 -16.14
CA ASP A 9 10.25 -15.50 -16.69
C ASP A 9 10.34 -16.72 -15.77
N ALA A 10 11.54 -17.00 -15.24
CA ALA A 10 11.76 -18.06 -14.26
C ALA A 10 10.97 -17.89 -12.96
N ALA A 11 10.68 -16.64 -12.56
CA ALA A 11 9.80 -16.32 -11.43
C ALA A 11 8.30 -16.43 -11.76
N GLY A 12 7.93 -16.81 -12.98
CA GLY A 12 6.55 -16.85 -13.46
C GLY A 12 5.92 -15.44 -13.52
N ALA A 13 6.71 -14.43 -13.81
CA ALA A 13 6.31 -13.04 -13.82
C ALA A 13 6.47 -12.43 -15.22
N VAL A 14 5.84 -11.28 -15.44
CA VAL A 14 5.94 -10.51 -16.68
C VAL A 14 6.41 -9.09 -16.39
N LEU A 15 7.08 -8.47 -17.36
CA LEU A 15 7.50 -7.09 -17.29
C LEU A 15 6.44 -6.20 -17.96
N LEU A 16 5.86 -5.28 -17.21
CA LEU A 16 4.94 -4.26 -17.70
C LEU A 16 5.70 -2.94 -17.86
N TRP A 17 5.60 -2.31 -19.02
CA TRP A 17 6.13 -0.95 -19.29
C TRP A 17 4.98 0.00 -19.59
N ARG A 18 5.25 1.31 -19.53
CA ARG A 18 4.24 2.36 -19.68
C ARG A 18 3.31 2.22 -20.91
N ALA A 19 3.79 1.60 -21.99
CA ALA A 19 3.01 1.40 -23.21
C ALA A 19 2.25 0.06 -23.25
N SER A 20 2.39 -0.80 -22.22
CA SER A 20 1.68 -2.07 -22.18
C SER A 20 0.23 -1.89 -21.76
N GLU A 21 -0.66 -2.71 -22.32
CA GLU A 21 -2.12 -2.68 -22.11
C GLU A 21 -2.52 -2.69 -20.62
N TYR A 22 -1.81 -3.47 -19.81
CA TYR A 22 -2.10 -3.60 -18.37
C TYR A 22 -1.33 -2.62 -17.49
N TYR A 23 -0.56 -1.68 -18.08
CA TYR A 23 0.09 -0.68 -17.23
C TYR A 23 -0.96 0.28 -16.70
N PRO A 24 -1.09 0.47 -15.36
CA PRO A 24 -2.18 1.25 -14.79
C PRO A 24 -2.19 2.69 -15.31
N GLU A 25 -3.27 3.10 -15.99
CA GLU A 25 -3.41 4.44 -16.58
C GLU A 25 -3.16 5.57 -15.58
N ARG A 26 -3.68 5.40 -14.35
CA ARG A 26 -3.49 6.36 -13.27
C ARG A 26 -2.02 6.58 -12.95
N ARG A 27 -1.19 5.53 -13.07
CA ARG A 27 0.27 5.65 -12.91
C ARG A 27 0.94 6.30 -14.11
N ALA A 28 0.50 6.03 -15.31
CA ALA A 28 1.10 6.56 -16.53
C ALA A 28 1.09 8.10 -16.58
N GLN A 29 0.19 8.72 -15.84
CA GLN A 29 0.01 10.18 -15.76
C GLN A 29 0.89 10.87 -14.69
N ILE A 30 1.70 10.11 -13.93
CA ILE A 30 2.50 10.63 -12.82
C ILE A 30 3.98 10.67 -13.23
N ASP A 31 4.65 11.80 -13.04
CA ASP A 31 6.02 12.03 -13.50
C ASP A 31 7.06 11.09 -12.86
N ASP A 32 6.88 10.70 -11.61
CA ASP A 32 7.80 9.81 -10.88
C ASP A 32 7.47 8.32 -11.02
N THR A 33 6.64 7.95 -12.00
CA THR A 33 6.25 6.57 -12.27
C THR A 33 7.41 5.79 -12.87
N PRO A 34 7.69 4.55 -12.37
CA PRO A 34 8.72 3.71 -12.97
C PRO A 34 8.40 3.40 -14.43
N ALA A 35 9.45 3.37 -15.27
CA ALA A 35 9.31 3.04 -16.69
C ALA A 35 8.77 1.62 -16.90
N CYS A 36 9.08 0.71 -15.97
CA CYS A 36 8.61 -0.67 -15.97
C CYS A 36 8.35 -1.15 -14.54
N ILE A 37 7.51 -2.18 -14.42
CA ILE A 37 7.19 -2.88 -13.18
C ILE A 37 7.02 -4.37 -13.47
N THR A 38 7.56 -5.22 -12.64
CA THR A 38 7.38 -6.67 -12.74
C THR A 38 6.07 -7.08 -12.06
N ALA A 39 5.31 -7.97 -12.69
CA ALA A 39 4.00 -8.42 -12.22
C ALA A 39 3.93 -9.97 -12.24
N ARG A 40 3.39 -10.58 -11.16
CA ARG A 40 3.17 -12.03 -11.05
C ARG A 40 1.74 -12.28 -10.55
N GLY A 41 0.91 -12.93 -11.35
CA GLY A 41 -0.48 -13.24 -11.04
C GLY A 41 -1.49 -12.68 -12.04
N ASN A 42 -2.68 -12.33 -11.57
CA ASN A 42 -3.81 -11.91 -12.40
C ASN A 42 -3.74 -10.42 -12.80
N LEU A 43 -3.30 -10.13 -14.02
CA LEU A 43 -3.16 -8.77 -14.55
C LEU A 43 -4.49 -8.02 -14.69
N HIS A 44 -5.62 -8.71 -14.85
CA HIS A 44 -6.93 -8.07 -14.98
C HIS A 44 -7.33 -7.25 -13.75
N LEU A 45 -6.73 -7.51 -12.58
CA LEU A 45 -6.97 -6.71 -11.39
C LEU A 45 -6.51 -5.26 -11.56
N LEU A 46 -5.56 -4.99 -12.46
CA LEU A 46 -5.05 -3.63 -12.74
C LEU A 46 -6.06 -2.73 -13.49
N THR A 47 -7.11 -3.30 -14.06
CA THR A 47 -8.16 -2.56 -14.79
C THR A 47 -9.33 -2.13 -13.89
N GLN A 48 -9.35 -2.59 -12.64
CA GLN A 48 -10.43 -2.33 -11.69
C GLN A 48 -10.10 -1.14 -10.76
N PRO A 49 -11.11 -0.48 -10.17
CA PRO A 49 -10.85 0.56 -9.16
C PRO A 49 -10.21 -0.04 -7.91
N MET A 50 -9.21 0.66 -7.36
CA MET A 50 -8.36 0.15 -6.29
C MET A 50 -8.42 1.04 -5.07
N ILE A 51 -8.52 0.42 -3.88
CA ILE A 51 -8.38 1.09 -2.58
C ILE A 51 -7.13 0.54 -1.88
N ALA A 52 -6.25 1.42 -1.44
CA ALA A 52 -5.11 1.02 -0.63
C ALA A 52 -5.53 0.95 0.85
N ILE A 53 -5.18 -0.14 1.52
CA ILE A 53 -5.33 -0.29 2.98
C ILE A 53 -3.94 -0.50 3.56
N VAL A 54 -3.51 0.40 4.44
CA VAL A 54 -2.17 0.38 5.04
C VAL A 54 -2.25 0.66 6.54
N GLY A 55 -1.23 0.22 7.30
CA GLY A 55 -1.22 0.49 8.72
C GLY A 55 -0.06 -0.11 9.49
N ALA A 56 -0.29 -0.28 10.79
CA ALA A 56 0.70 -0.78 11.73
C ALA A 56 1.05 -2.25 11.45
N ARG A 57 2.35 -2.58 11.56
CA ARG A 57 2.83 -3.98 11.50
C ARG A 57 2.45 -4.77 12.76
N ASN A 58 2.41 -4.09 13.90
CA ASN A 58 1.95 -4.63 15.17
C ASN A 58 0.56 -4.05 15.48
N ALA A 59 -0.41 -4.44 14.65
CA ALA A 59 -1.76 -3.94 14.72
C ALA A 59 -2.53 -4.52 15.93
N SER A 60 -3.39 -3.69 16.52
CA SER A 60 -4.33 -4.15 17.54
C SER A 60 -5.36 -5.12 16.93
N ILE A 61 -5.90 -6.01 17.78
CA ILE A 61 -6.98 -6.92 17.38
C ILE A 61 -8.19 -6.15 16.85
N ASN A 62 -8.49 -4.99 17.43
CA ASN A 62 -9.59 -4.15 16.97
C ASN A 62 -9.34 -3.57 15.58
N ALA A 63 -8.12 -3.09 15.31
CA ALA A 63 -7.75 -2.59 13.99
C ALA A 63 -7.78 -3.71 12.94
N GLN A 64 -7.29 -4.91 13.26
CA GLN A 64 -7.36 -6.06 12.38
C GLN A 64 -8.81 -6.44 12.05
N ARG A 65 -9.69 -6.53 13.06
CA ARG A 65 -11.13 -6.81 12.85
C ARG A 65 -11.81 -5.73 11.99
N HIS A 66 -11.42 -4.47 12.17
CA HIS A 66 -11.98 -3.38 11.39
C HIS A 66 -11.55 -3.48 9.93
N VAL A 67 -10.27 -3.73 9.67
CA VAL A 67 -9.72 -3.97 8.31
C VAL A 67 -10.36 -5.19 7.67
N HIS A 68 -10.56 -6.27 8.43
CA HIS A 68 -11.26 -7.46 7.99
C HIS A 68 -12.61 -7.12 7.36
N ASN A 69 -13.43 -6.34 8.07
CA ASN A 69 -14.77 -5.98 7.60
C ASN A 69 -14.69 -5.05 6.38
N ILE A 70 -13.88 -3.98 6.46
CA ILE A 70 -13.75 -3.01 5.39
C ILE A 70 -13.22 -3.66 4.11
N ALA A 71 -12.15 -4.47 4.17
CA ALA A 71 -11.59 -5.11 2.98
C ALA A 71 -12.59 -6.09 2.33
N SER A 72 -13.29 -6.87 3.14
CA SER A 72 -14.32 -7.80 2.66
C SER A 72 -15.48 -7.06 1.97
N GLU A 73 -16.01 -6.01 2.60
CA GLU A 73 -17.13 -5.25 2.03
C GLU A 73 -16.73 -4.47 0.77
N LEU A 74 -15.57 -3.81 0.77
CA LEU A 74 -15.06 -3.12 -0.42
C LEU A 74 -14.87 -4.10 -1.59
N GLY A 75 -14.36 -5.31 -1.32
CA GLY A 75 -14.25 -6.35 -2.34
C GLY A 75 -15.60 -6.74 -2.96
N LYS A 76 -16.67 -6.87 -2.16
CA LYS A 76 -18.03 -7.13 -2.66
C LYS A 76 -18.57 -5.99 -3.53
N HIS A 77 -18.10 -4.76 -3.30
CA HIS A 77 -18.45 -3.60 -4.12
C HIS A 77 -17.55 -3.44 -5.36
N GLY A 78 -16.70 -4.43 -5.66
CA GLY A 78 -15.86 -4.44 -6.87
C GLY A 78 -14.55 -3.64 -6.75
N TYR A 79 -14.15 -3.23 -5.55
CA TYR A 79 -12.86 -2.61 -5.34
C TYR A 79 -11.77 -3.64 -5.10
N ILE A 80 -10.64 -3.47 -5.77
CA ILE A 80 -9.44 -4.26 -5.53
C ILE A 80 -8.66 -3.67 -4.35
N ILE A 81 -8.24 -4.50 -3.41
CA ILE A 81 -7.46 -4.06 -2.25
C ILE A 81 -5.98 -4.07 -2.59
N VAL A 82 -5.32 -2.93 -2.44
CA VAL A 82 -3.88 -2.78 -2.65
C VAL A 82 -3.18 -2.61 -1.30
N SER A 83 -2.12 -3.35 -1.05
CA SER A 83 -1.31 -3.16 0.14
C SER A 83 0.14 -3.61 -0.04
N GLY A 84 0.93 -3.59 1.03
CA GLY A 84 2.37 -3.68 0.96
C GLY A 84 2.97 -5.00 1.42
N MET A 85 2.25 -6.07 1.60
CA MET A 85 2.77 -7.37 2.04
C MET A 85 3.51 -7.32 3.40
N ALA A 86 3.27 -6.29 4.24
CA ALA A 86 3.78 -6.25 5.61
C ALA A 86 2.90 -7.09 6.54
N CYS A 87 3.44 -7.43 7.74
CA CYS A 87 2.61 -8.03 8.79
C CYS A 87 1.55 -7.05 9.30
N GLY A 88 0.55 -7.53 10.03
CA GLY A 88 -0.49 -6.71 10.66
C GLY A 88 -1.56 -6.26 9.68
N ILE A 89 -1.77 -4.95 9.53
CA ILE A 89 -2.86 -4.40 8.70
C ILE A 89 -2.78 -4.86 7.25
N ASP A 90 -1.60 -4.81 6.64
CA ASP A 90 -1.41 -5.19 5.24
C ASP A 90 -1.78 -6.67 5.01
N ALA A 91 -1.28 -7.56 5.87
CA ALA A 91 -1.57 -9.00 5.78
C ALA A 91 -3.07 -9.29 5.97
N GLU A 92 -3.73 -8.65 6.96
CA GLU A 92 -5.16 -8.82 7.19
C GLU A 92 -5.98 -8.35 5.98
N ALA A 93 -5.62 -7.21 5.39
CA ALA A 93 -6.27 -6.67 4.20
C ALA A 93 -6.19 -7.66 3.02
N HIS A 94 -5.00 -8.23 2.77
CA HIS A 94 -4.81 -9.23 1.71
C HIS A 94 -5.61 -10.50 1.98
N CYS A 95 -5.52 -11.08 3.19
CA CYS A 95 -6.24 -12.29 3.54
C CYS A 95 -7.75 -12.19 3.28
N ARG A 96 -8.34 -11.01 3.50
CA ARG A 96 -9.78 -10.78 3.32
C ARG A 96 -10.20 -10.49 1.90
N ALA A 97 -9.26 -10.02 1.07
CA ALA A 97 -9.53 -9.68 -0.31
C ALA A 97 -9.08 -10.77 -1.32
N LEU A 98 -8.58 -11.91 -0.87
CA LEU A 98 -8.13 -13.00 -1.76
C LEU A 98 -9.20 -13.48 -2.72
N ASP A 99 -10.47 -13.56 -2.26
CA ASP A 99 -11.58 -14.05 -3.08
C ASP A 99 -12.17 -12.98 -4.01
N THR A 100 -11.97 -11.70 -3.70
CA THR A 100 -12.55 -10.58 -4.45
C THR A 100 -11.53 -9.84 -5.30
N GLY A 101 -10.25 -9.95 -4.97
CA GLY A 101 -9.12 -9.38 -5.69
C GLY A 101 -8.24 -8.52 -4.80
N THR A 102 -6.94 -8.84 -4.82
CA THR A 102 -5.94 -8.11 -4.06
C THR A 102 -4.62 -7.97 -4.82
N ILE A 103 -3.93 -6.84 -4.61
CA ILE A 103 -2.64 -6.53 -5.22
C ILE A 103 -1.62 -6.26 -4.13
N GLY A 104 -0.62 -7.13 -4.03
CA GLY A 104 0.52 -6.97 -3.14
C GLY A 104 1.67 -6.24 -3.83
N VAL A 105 2.09 -5.08 -3.32
CA VAL A 105 3.27 -4.38 -3.83
C VAL A 105 4.47 -4.74 -2.97
N ILE A 106 5.59 -5.14 -3.59
CA ILE A 106 6.77 -5.66 -2.91
C ILE A 106 7.89 -4.62 -2.95
N ALA A 107 8.68 -4.55 -1.87
CA ALA A 107 9.82 -3.61 -1.79
C ALA A 107 11.12 -4.21 -2.37
N GLY A 108 11.20 -5.53 -2.52
CA GLY A 108 12.31 -6.24 -3.16
C GLY A 108 11.98 -6.69 -4.56
N GLY A 109 12.74 -7.65 -5.09
CA GLY A 109 12.43 -8.35 -6.34
C GLY A 109 11.16 -9.18 -6.22
N ILE A 110 10.53 -9.49 -7.36
CA ILE A 110 9.25 -10.21 -7.44
C ILE A 110 9.31 -11.62 -6.85
N ASP A 111 10.49 -12.18 -6.74
CA ASP A 111 10.84 -13.49 -6.21
C ASP A 111 11.25 -13.46 -4.73
N ILE A 112 11.29 -12.28 -4.10
CA ILE A 112 11.80 -12.12 -2.73
C ILE A 112 10.67 -12.01 -1.72
N VAL A 113 10.53 -13.03 -0.89
CA VAL A 113 9.67 -12.99 0.31
C VAL A 113 10.39 -12.22 1.41
N CYS A 114 9.92 -11.00 1.70
CA CYS A 114 10.56 -10.13 2.69
C CYS A 114 10.48 -10.67 4.13
N ARG A 115 9.46 -11.46 4.43
CA ARG A 115 9.15 -11.97 5.76
C ARG A 115 8.74 -13.43 5.67
N PRO A 116 9.48 -14.37 6.29
CA PRO A 116 9.12 -15.78 6.28
C PRO A 116 7.71 -16.04 6.81
N GLU A 117 7.25 -15.25 7.79
CA GLU A 117 5.91 -15.35 8.37
C GLU A 117 4.78 -15.09 7.37
N ASN A 118 5.07 -14.38 6.29
CA ASN A 118 4.11 -14.06 5.23
C ASN A 118 4.33 -14.89 3.97
N ALA A 119 5.13 -15.97 4.02
CA ALA A 119 5.46 -16.76 2.83
C ALA A 119 4.21 -17.40 2.20
N ASP A 120 3.34 -17.99 3.02
CA ASP A 120 2.10 -18.59 2.54
C ASP A 120 1.18 -17.54 1.91
N LEU A 121 1.00 -16.40 2.57
CA LEU A 121 0.21 -15.29 2.04
C LEU A 121 0.80 -14.75 0.73
N PHE A 122 2.12 -14.68 0.62
CA PHE A 122 2.80 -14.25 -0.60
C PHE A 122 2.43 -15.15 -1.79
N GLU A 123 2.47 -16.47 -1.62
CA GLU A 123 2.11 -17.43 -2.67
C GLU A 123 0.59 -17.44 -2.94
N GLU A 124 -0.25 -17.24 -1.92
CA GLU A 124 -1.70 -17.08 -2.12
C GLU A 124 -2.01 -15.83 -2.95
N VAL A 125 -1.38 -14.68 -2.66
CA VAL A 125 -1.54 -13.46 -3.45
C VAL A 125 -0.96 -13.63 -4.86
N ALA A 126 0.16 -14.33 -5.03
CA ALA A 126 0.72 -14.63 -6.34
C ALA A 126 -0.20 -15.51 -7.20
N SER A 127 -0.91 -16.45 -6.59
CA SER A 127 -1.76 -17.43 -7.30
C SER A 127 -3.18 -16.94 -7.55
N ARG A 128 -3.76 -16.17 -6.62
CA ARG A 128 -5.18 -15.75 -6.63
C ARG A 128 -5.37 -14.24 -6.83
N GLY A 129 -4.35 -13.45 -6.57
CA GLY A 129 -4.29 -12.01 -6.72
C GLY A 129 -3.23 -11.58 -7.71
N LEU A 130 -2.49 -10.53 -7.37
CA LEU A 130 -1.39 -10.00 -8.17
C LEU A 130 -0.28 -9.48 -7.26
N LEU A 131 0.96 -9.81 -7.57
CA LEU A 131 2.15 -9.20 -6.98
C LEU A 131 2.79 -8.21 -7.96
N LEU A 132 3.24 -7.07 -7.45
CA LEU A 132 3.96 -6.06 -8.21
C LEU A 132 5.29 -5.73 -7.54
N ALA A 133 6.36 -5.61 -8.33
CA ALA A 133 7.69 -5.20 -7.87
C ALA A 133 8.34 -4.22 -8.84
N GLU A 134 8.90 -3.13 -8.30
CA GLU A 134 9.69 -2.18 -9.09
C GLU A 134 11.16 -2.59 -9.16
N MET A 135 11.63 -3.33 -8.17
CA MET A 135 13.02 -3.78 -8.11
C MET A 135 13.22 -5.03 -8.96
N PRO A 136 14.41 -5.17 -9.58
CA PRO A 136 14.78 -6.38 -10.32
C PRO A 136 14.69 -7.66 -9.47
N PRO A 137 14.47 -8.84 -10.07
CA PRO A 137 14.54 -10.12 -9.37
C PRO A 137 15.82 -10.26 -8.54
N ALA A 138 15.79 -11.10 -7.52
CA ALA A 138 16.86 -11.31 -6.53
C ALA A 138 17.27 -10.08 -5.71
N THR A 139 16.61 -8.93 -5.86
CA THR A 139 16.91 -7.73 -5.08
C THR A 139 16.36 -7.86 -3.67
N LYS A 140 17.24 -7.97 -2.67
CA LYS A 140 16.85 -7.92 -1.26
C LYS A 140 16.43 -6.50 -0.87
N PRO A 141 15.30 -6.34 -0.17
CA PRO A 141 14.80 -5.01 0.18
C PRO A 141 15.71 -4.31 1.19
N THR A 142 15.94 -3.03 0.95
CA THR A 142 16.60 -2.10 1.87
C THR A 142 15.55 -1.13 2.45
N PRO A 143 15.85 -0.40 3.54
CA PRO A 143 14.94 0.59 4.10
C PRO A 143 14.41 1.60 3.07
N LYS A 144 15.25 2.06 2.16
CA LYS A 144 14.89 2.99 1.08
C LYS A 144 13.85 2.38 0.11
N HIS A 145 13.93 1.09 -0.16
CA HIS A 145 13.00 0.41 -1.07
C HIS A 145 11.55 0.39 -0.54
N PHE A 146 11.35 0.38 0.80
CA PHE A 146 10.00 0.49 1.38
C PHE A 146 9.35 1.84 1.11
N SER A 147 10.10 2.93 1.16
CA SER A 147 9.59 4.27 0.82
C SER A 147 9.28 4.37 -0.68
N ILE A 148 10.17 3.85 -1.54
CA ILE A 148 9.95 3.78 -2.99
C ILE A 148 8.68 2.98 -3.30
N ARG A 149 8.52 1.80 -2.69
CA ARG A 149 7.35 0.96 -2.86
C ARG A 149 6.04 1.66 -2.44
N ASN A 150 6.04 2.44 -1.35
CA ASN A 150 4.85 3.11 -0.84
C ASN A 150 4.25 4.10 -1.86
N ARG A 151 5.08 4.79 -2.66
CA ARG A 151 4.59 5.64 -3.75
C ARG A 151 3.84 4.84 -4.82
N VAL A 152 4.25 3.56 -5.03
CA VAL A 152 3.58 2.65 -5.96
C VAL A 152 2.17 2.33 -5.45
N ILE A 153 2.03 1.97 -4.17
CA ILE A 153 0.72 1.72 -3.54
C ILE A 153 -0.18 2.95 -3.70
N ALA A 154 0.32 4.12 -3.32
CA ALA A 154 -0.45 5.37 -3.39
C ALA A 154 -0.88 5.73 -4.82
N SER A 155 -0.04 5.44 -5.82
CA SER A 155 -0.33 5.78 -7.22
C SER A 155 -1.35 4.84 -7.89
N LEU A 156 -1.52 3.64 -7.38
CA LEU A 156 -2.50 2.67 -7.90
C LEU A 156 -3.91 2.99 -7.39
N ALA A 157 -4.04 3.48 -6.17
CA ALA A 157 -5.31 3.58 -5.47
C ALA A 157 -6.04 4.91 -5.73
N VAL A 158 -7.36 4.87 -5.86
CA VAL A 158 -8.23 6.05 -5.89
C VAL A 158 -8.38 6.67 -4.51
N GLY A 159 -8.23 5.88 -3.44
CA GLY A 159 -8.24 6.31 -2.06
C GLY A 159 -7.34 5.43 -1.18
N VAL A 160 -6.84 5.99 -0.10
CA VAL A 160 -5.96 5.32 0.86
C VAL A 160 -6.59 5.32 2.24
N VAL A 161 -6.80 4.14 2.80
CA VAL A 161 -7.26 3.91 4.18
C VAL A 161 -6.06 3.65 5.07
N VAL A 162 -5.90 4.44 6.12
CA VAL A 162 -4.93 4.22 7.20
C VAL A 162 -5.67 3.69 8.42
N ALA A 163 -5.56 2.39 8.69
CA ALA A 163 -6.35 1.73 9.73
C ALA A 163 -5.79 1.93 11.15
N GLU A 164 -4.49 1.85 11.33
CA GLU A 164 -3.77 2.12 12.57
C GLU A 164 -2.36 2.59 12.25
N ALA A 165 -1.95 3.72 12.79
CA ALA A 165 -0.62 4.27 12.58
C ALA A 165 -0.17 5.08 13.79
N ALA A 166 0.98 4.72 14.37
CA ALA A 166 1.65 5.59 15.33
C ALA A 166 2.23 6.82 14.63
N HIS A 167 2.55 7.87 15.38
CA HIS A 167 3.07 9.15 14.89
C HIS A 167 4.22 9.03 13.87
N ARG A 168 5.06 7.99 13.96
CA ARG A 168 6.23 7.75 13.10
C ARG A 168 6.08 6.49 12.24
N SER A 169 4.84 6.14 11.88
CA SER A 169 4.58 4.96 11.06
C SER A 169 4.93 5.19 9.59
N GLY A 170 5.55 4.17 8.95
CA GLY A 170 5.80 4.19 7.51
C GLY A 170 4.54 4.24 6.65
N SER A 171 3.37 3.84 7.18
CA SER A 171 2.08 3.97 6.50
C SER A 171 1.64 5.42 6.28
N LEU A 172 2.12 6.36 7.11
CA LEU A 172 1.89 7.79 6.92
C LEU A 172 2.60 8.33 5.66
N ILE A 173 3.68 7.68 5.22
CA ILE A 173 4.33 8.01 3.93
C ILE A 173 3.38 7.72 2.78
N THR A 174 2.72 6.56 2.80
CA THR A 174 1.73 6.19 1.77
C THR A 174 0.57 7.19 1.74
N ALA A 175 0.06 7.61 2.90
CA ALA A 175 -0.99 8.62 2.99
C ALA A 175 -0.56 9.97 2.38
N ARG A 176 0.65 10.42 2.68
CA ARG A 176 1.21 11.64 2.10
C ARG A 176 1.37 11.54 0.58
N GLU A 177 1.95 10.44 0.10
CA GLU A 177 2.10 10.19 -1.33
C GLU A 177 0.74 10.21 -2.05
N ALA A 178 -0.30 9.66 -1.44
CA ALA A 178 -1.66 9.69 -1.96
C ALA A 178 -2.22 11.12 -2.01
N ALA A 179 -2.12 11.87 -0.91
CA ALA A 179 -2.59 13.26 -0.85
C ALA A 179 -1.89 14.15 -1.90
N THR A 180 -0.57 14.00 -2.06
CA THR A 180 0.21 14.75 -3.07
C THR A 180 -0.27 14.45 -4.51
N ARG A 181 -0.78 13.24 -4.75
CA ARG A 181 -1.31 12.80 -6.05
C ARG A 181 -2.81 13.04 -6.23
N GLY A 182 -3.45 13.72 -5.26
CA GLY A 182 -4.88 14.02 -5.28
C GLY A 182 -5.77 12.81 -5.07
N SER A 183 -5.27 11.75 -4.45
CA SER A 183 -6.08 10.64 -3.96
C SER A 183 -6.65 10.98 -2.58
N ASP A 184 -7.86 10.48 -2.31
CA ASP A 184 -8.48 10.67 -0.99
C ASP A 184 -7.74 9.91 0.09
N VAL A 185 -7.56 10.54 1.24
CA VAL A 185 -6.96 9.93 2.43
C VAL A 185 -8.02 9.81 3.52
N MET A 186 -8.19 8.59 4.01
CA MET A 186 -9.13 8.25 5.07
C MET A 186 -8.38 7.60 6.23
N ALA A 187 -8.80 7.86 7.45
CA ALA A 187 -8.13 7.31 8.62
C ALA A 187 -9.12 6.85 9.70
N VAL A 188 -8.83 5.68 10.27
CA VAL A 188 -9.59 5.14 11.41
C VAL A 188 -9.15 5.90 12.68
N PRO A 189 -10.07 6.51 13.43
CA PRO A 189 -9.69 7.40 14.55
C PRO A 189 -8.95 6.69 15.69
N GLY A 190 -9.31 5.45 15.98
CA GLY A 190 -8.74 4.68 17.08
C GLY A 190 -9.04 5.28 18.47
N SER A 191 -8.41 4.75 19.51
CA SER A 191 -8.53 5.29 20.86
C SER A 191 -7.67 6.53 21.07
N LEU A 192 -8.20 7.53 21.79
CA LEU A 192 -7.44 8.74 22.13
C LEU A 192 -6.23 8.43 23.02
N LEU A 193 -6.29 7.37 23.81
CA LEU A 193 -5.24 6.98 24.77
C LEU A 193 -4.25 5.98 24.15
N ASP A 194 -4.51 5.50 22.93
CA ASP A 194 -3.62 4.53 22.27
C ASP A 194 -2.61 5.25 21.36
N PRO A 195 -1.30 5.24 21.70
CA PRO A 195 -0.27 5.87 20.87
C PRO A 195 -0.15 5.27 19.48
N ARG A 196 -0.67 4.04 19.24
CA ARG A 196 -0.73 3.43 17.91
C ARG A 196 -1.70 4.13 16.97
N SER A 197 -2.61 4.95 17.50
CA SER A 197 -3.59 5.73 16.73
C SER A 197 -3.19 7.18 16.51
N ASP A 198 -2.07 7.63 17.06
CA ASP A 198 -1.66 9.05 17.03
C ASP A 198 -1.48 9.58 15.60
N GLY A 199 -0.93 8.77 14.70
CA GLY A 199 -0.79 9.14 13.30
C GLY A 199 -2.12 9.26 12.57
N CYS A 200 -3.08 8.36 12.84
CA CYS A 200 -4.43 8.45 12.28
C CYS A 200 -5.17 9.71 12.79
N LYS A 201 -5.04 10.01 14.08
CA LYS A 201 -5.60 11.25 14.68
C LYS A 201 -5.02 12.49 14.02
N GLN A 202 -3.71 12.52 13.78
CA GLN A 202 -3.06 13.60 13.04
C GLN A 202 -3.57 13.73 11.60
N LEU A 203 -3.70 12.62 10.87
CA LEU A 203 -4.25 12.64 9.52
C LEU A 203 -5.65 13.27 9.51
N ILE A 204 -6.54 12.87 10.42
CA ILE A 204 -7.89 13.42 10.54
C ILE A 204 -7.83 14.92 10.89
N HIS A 205 -6.96 15.32 11.82
CA HIS A 205 -6.78 16.74 12.17
C HIS A 205 -6.31 17.58 10.98
N HIS A 206 -5.54 17.02 10.08
CA HIS A 206 -5.08 17.66 8.84
C HIS A 206 -6.04 17.50 7.65
N GLY A 207 -7.27 17.01 7.88
CA GLY A 207 -8.33 16.97 6.89
C GLY A 207 -8.54 15.62 6.19
N ALA A 208 -7.88 14.55 6.63
CA ALA A 208 -8.25 13.21 6.17
C ALA A 208 -9.67 12.87 6.64
N THR A 209 -10.43 12.16 5.80
CA THR A 209 -11.77 11.74 6.14
C THR A 209 -11.74 10.74 7.31
N LEU A 210 -12.51 10.99 8.35
CA LEU A 210 -12.71 10.05 9.44
C LEU A 210 -13.48 8.84 8.91
N LEU A 211 -12.92 7.64 9.10
CA LEU A 211 -13.47 6.39 8.61
C LEU A 211 -14.12 5.59 9.73
N GLN A 212 -15.38 5.24 9.56
CA GLN A 212 -16.13 4.36 10.46
C GLN A 212 -16.42 3.00 9.82
N ASN A 213 -16.73 2.97 8.52
CA ASN A 213 -17.08 1.76 7.79
C ASN A 213 -16.78 1.92 6.28
N GLU A 214 -17.07 0.88 5.49
CA GLU A 214 -16.85 0.85 4.04
C GLU A 214 -17.70 1.88 3.28
N ALA A 215 -18.88 2.23 3.79
CA ALA A 215 -19.74 3.23 3.13
C ALA A 215 -19.05 4.60 3.09
N ASP A 216 -18.31 4.96 4.13
CA ASP A 216 -17.52 6.20 4.17
C ASP A 216 -16.44 6.19 3.08
N VAL A 217 -15.81 5.02 2.82
CA VAL A 217 -14.83 4.86 1.73
C VAL A 217 -15.50 5.10 0.40
N ILE A 218 -16.60 4.39 0.14
CA ILE A 218 -17.32 4.46 -1.14
C ILE A 218 -17.83 5.89 -1.38
N GLU A 219 -18.40 6.53 -0.37
CA GLU A 219 -18.85 7.91 -0.46
C GLU A 219 -17.69 8.87 -0.79
N CYS A 220 -16.55 8.70 -0.11
CA CYS A 220 -15.36 9.54 -0.30
C CYS A 220 -14.85 9.46 -1.73
N VAL A 221 -14.63 8.25 -2.25
CA VAL A 221 -14.05 8.05 -3.58
C VAL A 221 -15.05 8.27 -4.72
N SER A 222 -16.36 8.27 -4.45
CA SER A 222 -17.42 8.56 -5.43
C SER A 222 -17.67 10.06 -5.61
N ARG A 223 -17.22 10.89 -4.68
CA ARG A 223 -17.31 12.35 -4.80
C ARG A 223 -16.34 12.80 -5.89
N GLN A 224 -16.83 13.48 -6.92
CA GLN A 224 -15.95 14.20 -7.85
C GLN A 224 -15.16 15.28 -7.08
N PRO A 225 -13.95 15.66 -7.50
CA PRO A 225 -12.79 16.02 -6.71
C PRO A 225 -13.12 16.86 -5.48
N ALA A 226 -13.22 16.19 -4.34
CA ALA A 226 -13.34 16.81 -3.04
C ALA A 226 -12.02 17.53 -2.70
N VAL A 227 -12.15 18.53 -1.85
CA VAL A 227 -11.11 19.39 -1.28
C VAL A 227 -9.77 18.67 -1.17
N ARG A 228 -8.83 19.03 -2.04
CA ARG A 228 -7.45 18.55 -1.98
C ARG A 228 -6.83 19.10 -0.70
N ILE A 229 -6.30 18.25 0.16
CA ILE A 229 -5.45 18.71 1.26
C ILE A 229 -4.24 19.38 0.61
N PRO A 230 -4.00 20.69 0.81
CA PRO A 230 -2.85 21.35 0.23
C PRO A 230 -1.57 20.67 0.73
N PRO A 231 -0.61 20.34 -0.14
CA PRO A 231 0.66 19.71 0.27
C PRO A 231 1.40 20.48 1.37
N GLU A 232 1.19 21.78 1.42
CA GLU A 232 1.79 22.72 2.37
C GLU A 232 1.33 22.53 3.84
N GLN A 233 0.16 21.90 4.05
CA GLN A 233 -0.33 21.62 5.40
C GLN A 233 0.25 20.32 6.01
N PHE A 234 0.99 19.55 5.24
CA PHE A 234 1.77 18.42 5.70
C PHE A 234 3.22 18.83 6.00
N GLU A 235 3.42 19.76 6.94
CA GLU A 235 4.76 20.09 7.43
C GLU A 235 5.34 18.92 8.23
N TRP A 236 6.22 18.20 7.59
CA TRP A 236 7.09 17.25 8.26
C TRP A 236 8.28 18.03 8.83
N THR A 237 8.43 18.00 10.13
CA THR A 237 9.67 18.50 10.75
C THR A 237 10.83 17.61 10.32
N ASP A 238 12.03 18.18 10.16
CA ASP A 238 13.25 17.44 9.78
C ASP A 238 13.56 16.29 10.76
N SER A 239 13.12 16.39 12.02
CA SER A 239 13.19 15.29 12.99
C SER A 239 12.37 14.07 12.60
N MET A 240 11.25 14.24 11.90
CA MET A 240 10.43 13.12 11.38
C MET A 240 11.12 12.42 10.20
N ARG A 241 11.81 13.17 9.33
CA ARG A 241 12.59 12.61 8.22
C ARG A 241 13.76 11.77 8.75
N GLN A 242 14.55 12.29 9.69
CA GLN A 242 15.69 11.60 10.28
C GLN A 242 15.28 10.33 11.05
N THR A 243 14.12 10.32 11.69
CA THR A 243 13.66 9.15 12.47
C THR A 243 13.13 8.02 11.58
N ILE A 244 12.55 8.34 10.41
CA ILE A 244 12.13 7.33 9.43
C ILE A 244 13.37 6.59 8.90
N ASP A 245 14.44 7.32 8.57
CA ASP A 245 15.71 6.73 8.12
C ASP A 245 16.35 5.86 9.22
N GLN A 246 16.36 6.30 10.47
CA GLN A 246 16.95 5.56 11.60
C GLN A 246 16.13 4.34 12.02
N THR A 247 14.77 4.41 11.98
CA THR A 247 13.92 3.28 12.39
C THR A 247 13.83 2.20 11.32
N ALA A 248 13.94 2.57 10.05
CA ALA A 248 14.02 1.62 8.95
C ALA A 248 15.34 0.83 9.00
N VAL A 249 16.46 1.48 9.33
CA VAL A 249 17.79 0.84 9.44
C VAL A 249 17.90 -0.05 10.70
N GLY A 250 17.35 0.38 11.83
CA GLY A 250 17.57 -0.27 13.13
C GLY A 250 16.78 -1.57 13.37
N ARG A 251 15.76 -1.87 12.57
CA ARG A 251 14.90 -3.06 12.74
C ARG A 251 15.13 -4.20 11.75
N CYS A 252 15.85 -3.97 10.66
CA CYS A 252 16.33 -5.06 9.80
C CYS A 252 17.62 -5.73 10.31
N ALA A 253 18.31 -5.14 11.32
CA ALA A 253 19.60 -5.64 11.82
C ALA A 253 19.51 -6.39 13.17
N LYS A 254 18.31 -6.54 13.74
CA LYS A 254 18.10 -7.31 14.99
C LYS A 254 16.90 -8.23 14.81
N ASN A 255 17.13 -9.33 14.19
CA ASN A 255 16.67 -10.71 14.41
C ASN A 255 17.19 -11.60 13.29
#